data_f18ab6c701ef5b6957aab92690c1f03f
#
_entry.id   f18ab6c701ef5b6957aab92690c1f03f
#
_cell.length_a   1.000
_cell.length_b   1.000
_cell.length_c   1.000
_cell.angle_alpha   90.00
_cell.angle_beta   90.00
_cell.angle_gamma   90.00
#
_symmetry.space_group_name_H-M   'P 1'
#
loop_
_entity.id
_entity.type
_entity.pdbx_description
1 polymer ?
#
loop_
_entity_poly.entity_id
_entity_poly.type
_entity_poly.pdbx_seq_one_letter_code
_entity_poly.pdbx_strand_id
1 'polypeptide(L)'
;FLKKKLKKYDVIIGGPPCQGYSIAASNRRKKDDTRNQEYKVFLKLILEIKPKAILFENVPEIIKFKNSKNQFIVDEIKNVLESAGYFTTATIINSADFGVPQFRKRFILVGTKKKKYVFPNPSHIEKKNLLYQSYITLWDAISDLPSVKPKQYKEGEVLKYTKKVQNNFQETLKKNNKNLYNHISMQHTERTIKKFNEIRNHKTIKKTYDQNHRVLKKDRPSPTITASFYSSFIHPEQNRNLTAREAARIQTFPDSFTFCGKKTTLSKSLLRKKGIIAELHLDQFNQIGN
;
A
#
# COMPACT_ATOMS: atom_id res chain seq x y z
N PHE A 1 -18.88 21.44 -15.05
CA PHE A 1 -17.81 21.08 -16.04
C PHE A 1 -17.60 19.57 -16.17
N LEU A 2 -17.65 18.80 -15.11
CA LEU A 2 -17.48 17.33 -15.13
C LEU A 2 -18.66 16.57 -15.77
N LYS A 3 -19.90 17.02 -15.58
CA LYS A 3 -21.12 16.30 -16.04
C LYS A 3 -21.19 16.00 -17.54
N LYS A 4 -20.70 16.88 -18.40
CA LYS A 4 -20.73 16.68 -19.86
C LYS A 4 -19.69 15.68 -20.39
N LYS A 5 -18.54 15.52 -19.75
CA LYS A 5 -17.44 14.62 -20.17
C LYS A 5 -17.57 13.19 -19.64
N LEU A 6 -18.28 12.97 -18.53
CA LEU A 6 -18.32 11.68 -17.83
C LEU A 6 -19.31 10.65 -18.38
N LYS A 7 -20.16 11.03 -19.34
CA LYS A 7 -21.19 10.13 -19.94
C LYS A 7 -20.67 8.94 -20.77
N LYS A 8 -19.36 8.81 -20.97
CA LYS A 8 -18.77 7.81 -21.87
C LYS A 8 -17.88 6.75 -21.19
N TYR A 9 -17.87 6.64 -19.89
CA TYR A 9 -17.02 5.65 -19.20
C TYR A 9 -17.78 4.36 -18.95
N ASP A 10 -17.20 3.25 -19.39
CA ASP A 10 -17.75 1.90 -19.21
C ASP A 10 -17.47 1.34 -17.82
N VAL A 11 -16.38 1.76 -17.19
CA VAL A 11 -15.92 1.26 -15.87
C VAL A 11 -15.56 2.42 -14.97
N ILE A 12 -16.02 2.35 -13.73
CA ILE A 12 -15.58 3.25 -12.64
C ILE A 12 -14.90 2.43 -11.56
N ILE A 13 -13.69 2.83 -11.22
CA ILE A 13 -12.91 2.25 -10.11
C ILE A 13 -12.70 3.32 -9.06
N GLY A 14 -12.94 3.01 -7.78
CA GLY A 14 -12.71 3.95 -6.71
C GLY A 14 -12.46 3.29 -5.36
N GLY A 15 -11.59 3.96 -4.58
CA GLY A 15 -11.34 3.66 -3.18
C GLY A 15 -11.63 4.90 -2.33
N PRO A 16 -12.92 5.24 -2.08
CA PRO A 16 -13.24 6.41 -1.30
C PRO A 16 -12.63 6.30 0.10
N PRO A 17 -12.05 7.38 0.63
CA PRO A 17 -11.34 7.35 1.90
C PRO A 17 -12.21 6.88 3.06
N CYS A 18 -11.65 5.99 3.87
CA CYS A 18 -12.28 5.43 5.06
C CYS A 18 -11.49 5.76 6.32
N GLN A 19 -10.85 6.93 6.36
CA GLN A 19 -9.90 7.27 7.42
C GLN A 19 -10.52 7.25 8.82
N GLY A 20 -11.83 7.49 8.96
CA GLY A 20 -12.57 7.31 10.22
C GLY A 20 -12.77 5.84 10.63
N TYR A 21 -12.56 4.90 9.73
CA TYR A 21 -12.82 3.46 9.95
C TYR A 21 -11.54 2.62 10.07
N SER A 22 -10.37 3.20 9.78
CA SER A 22 -9.10 2.48 9.83
C SER A 22 -8.64 2.24 11.27
N ILE A 23 -8.13 1.02 11.56
CA ILE A 23 -7.50 0.67 12.85
C ILE A 23 -6.32 1.62 13.14
N ALA A 24 -5.58 2.04 12.13
CA ALA A 24 -4.48 3.00 12.27
C ALA A 24 -4.93 4.40 12.72
N ALA A 25 -6.23 4.70 12.63
CA ALA A 25 -6.82 5.96 13.07
C ALA A 25 -7.57 5.86 14.42
N SER A 26 -7.42 4.75 15.15
CA SER A 26 -8.20 4.45 16.37
C SER A 26 -8.21 5.58 17.40
N ASN A 27 -7.10 6.30 17.56
CA ASN A 27 -6.96 7.43 18.50
C ASN A 27 -7.50 8.77 17.97
N ARG A 28 -8.02 8.83 16.72
CA ARG A 28 -8.52 10.06 16.08
C ARG A 28 -9.95 9.93 15.57
N ARG A 29 -10.68 8.91 16.02
CA ARG A 29 -12.06 8.65 15.59
C ARG A 29 -12.98 9.76 16.12
N LYS A 30 -13.47 10.62 15.22
CA LYS A 30 -14.63 11.46 15.46
C LYS A 30 -15.84 10.79 14.80
N LYS A 31 -16.93 10.59 15.54
CA LYS A 31 -18.19 10.02 15.00
C LYS A 31 -18.72 10.81 13.80
N ASP A 32 -18.43 12.12 13.75
CA ASP A 32 -18.93 13.07 12.73
C ASP A 32 -17.85 13.43 11.69
N ASP A 33 -16.88 12.56 11.41
CA ASP A 33 -15.90 12.82 10.36
C ASP A 33 -16.58 12.77 8.99
N THR A 34 -16.69 13.92 8.33
CA THR A 34 -17.31 14.07 6.99
C THR A 34 -16.71 13.13 5.95
N ARG A 35 -15.44 12.73 6.11
CA ARG A 35 -14.76 11.76 5.25
C ARG A 35 -15.41 10.38 5.29
N ASN A 36 -16.18 10.05 6.31
CA ASN A 36 -16.94 8.81 6.41
C ASN A 36 -18.13 8.76 5.43
N GLN A 37 -18.43 9.84 4.72
CA GLN A 37 -19.51 9.94 3.76
C GLN A 37 -19.04 9.97 2.30
N GLU A 38 -17.72 9.89 2.05
CA GLU A 38 -17.15 9.94 0.70
C GLU A 38 -17.64 8.78 -0.20
N TYR A 39 -17.98 7.64 0.39
CA TYR A 39 -18.61 6.55 -0.37
C TYR A 39 -19.95 6.97 -0.99
N LYS A 40 -20.70 7.89 -0.37
CA LYS A 40 -21.96 8.41 -0.92
C LYS A 40 -21.72 9.28 -2.14
N VAL A 41 -20.62 10.06 -2.15
CA VAL A 41 -20.20 10.83 -3.33
C VAL A 41 -19.85 9.88 -4.47
N PHE A 42 -19.14 8.79 -4.18
CA PHE A 42 -18.83 7.75 -5.15
C PHE A 42 -20.11 7.10 -5.71
N LEU A 43 -21.07 6.72 -4.86
CA LEU A 43 -22.37 6.18 -5.29
C LEU A 43 -23.14 7.16 -6.15
N LYS A 44 -23.21 8.44 -5.77
CA LYS A 44 -23.87 9.47 -6.59
C LYS A 44 -23.27 9.58 -7.99
N LEU A 45 -21.93 9.52 -8.09
CA LEU A 45 -21.24 9.54 -9.36
C LEU A 45 -21.61 8.33 -10.24
N ILE A 46 -21.70 7.14 -9.64
CA ILE A 46 -22.12 5.92 -10.33
C ILE A 46 -23.54 6.02 -10.86
N LEU A 47 -24.47 6.55 -10.06
CA LEU A 47 -25.87 6.71 -10.44
C LEU A 47 -26.05 7.72 -11.59
N GLU A 48 -25.19 8.74 -11.65
CA GLU A 48 -25.18 9.73 -12.73
C GLU A 48 -24.59 9.16 -14.03
N ILE A 49 -23.44 8.47 -13.95
CA ILE A 49 -22.70 7.96 -15.13
C ILE A 49 -23.29 6.66 -15.65
N LYS A 50 -23.82 5.81 -14.77
CA LYS A 50 -24.37 4.49 -15.07
C LYS A 50 -23.39 3.60 -15.85
N PRO A 51 -22.14 3.39 -15.37
CA PRO A 51 -21.15 2.59 -16.05
C PRO A 51 -21.61 1.13 -16.20
N LYS A 52 -20.98 0.36 -17.11
CA LYS A 52 -21.24 -1.07 -17.27
C LYS A 52 -20.71 -1.91 -16.11
N ALA A 53 -19.62 -1.46 -15.51
CA ALA A 53 -18.98 -2.11 -14.37
C ALA A 53 -18.41 -1.10 -13.36
N ILE A 54 -18.34 -1.53 -12.12
CA ILE A 54 -17.86 -0.77 -10.95
C ILE A 54 -16.91 -1.64 -10.15
N LEU A 55 -15.82 -1.05 -9.68
CA LEU A 55 -14.98 -1.65 -8.64
C LEU A 55 -14.85 -0.64 -7.48
N PHE A 56 -15.27 -1.08 -6.31
CA PHE A 56 -15.14 -0.34 -5.05
C PHE A 56 -14.12 -1.05 -4.17
N GLU A 57 -13.07 -0.34 -3.77
CA GLU A 57 -12.02 -0.85 -2.87
C GLU A 57 -12.09 -0.15 -1.51
N ASN A 58 -11.82 -0.91 -0.45
CA ASN A 58 -11.69 -0.32 0.88
C ASN A 58 -10.90 -1.25 1.84
N VAL A 59 -10.65 -0.78 3.06
CA VAL A 59 -10.10 -1.63 4.11
C VAL A 59 -11.13 -2.70 4.55
N PRO A 60 -10.68 -3.89 5.03
CA PRO A 60 -11.58 -4.97 5.44
C PRO A 60 -12.58 -4.55 6.52
N GLU A 61 -12.20 -3.62 7.37
CA GLU A 61 -13.00 -3.15 8.50
C GLU A 61 -14.31 -2.48 8.08
N ILE A 62 -14.45 -2.05 6.82
CA ILE A 62 -15.68 -1.43 6.31
C ILE A 62 -16.91 -2.31 6.53
N ILE A 63 -16.76 -3.63 6.54
CA ILE A 63 -17.87 -4.58 6.77
C ILE A 63 -18.53 -4.44 8.16
N LYS A 64 -17.79 -3.86 9.12
CA LYS A 64 -18.24 -3.70 10.51
C LYS A 64 -18.85 -2.33 10.80
N PHE A 65 -18.74 -1.40 9.87
CA PHE A 65 -19.18 -0.02 10.11
C PHE A 65 -20.62 0.22 9.69
N LYS A 66 -21.29 1.02 10.50
CA LYS A 66 -22.67 1.42 10.31
C LYS A 66 -22.77 2.91 10.02
N ASN A 67 -23.74 3.28 9.22
CA ASN A 67 -24.10 4.66 8.96
C ASN A 67 -24.89 5.28 10.14
N SER A 68 -25.29 6.55 10.03
CA SER A 68 -26.08 7.27 11.03
C SER A 68 -27.46 6.63 11.32
N LYS A 69 -27.97 5.81 10.41
CA LYS A 69 -29.22 5.05 10.54
C LYS A 69 -29.02 3.65 11.12
N ASN A 70 -27.85 3.32 11.68
CA ASN A 70 -27.49 2.02 12.22
C ASN A 70 -27.48 0.86 11.19
N GLN A 71 -27.42 1.15 9.88
CA GLN A 71 -27.30 0.17 8.81
C GLN A 71 -25.82 -0.05 8.46
N PHE A 72 -25.43 -1.26 8.12
CA PHE A 72 -24.07 -1.51 7.64
C PHE A 72 -23.83 -0.78 6.32
N ILE A 73 -22.67 -0.11 6.23
CA ILE A 73 -22.30 0.67 5.04
C ILE A 73 -22.23 -0.20 3.78
N VAL A 74 -21.72 -1.43 3.92
CA VAL A 74 -21.64 -2.36 2.80
C VAL A 74 -23.01 -2.75 2.27
N ASP A 75 -24.01 -2.92 3.17
CA ASP A 75 -25.37 -3.24 2.77
C ASP A 75 -26.03 -2.03 2.10
N GLU A 76 -25.83 -0.82 2.62
CA GLU A 76 -26.31 0.40 1.96
C GLU A 76 -25.72 0.52 0.54
N ILE A 77 -24.41 0.30 0.37
CA ILE A 77 -23.76 0.35 -0.95
C ILE A 77 -24.38 -0.69 -1.90
N LYS A 78 -24.53 -1.94 -1.45
CA LYS A 78 -25.13 -3.02 -2.25
C LYS A 78 -26.55 -2.68 -2.65
N ASN A 79 -27.41 -2.29 -1.70
CA ASN A 79 -28.82 -1.97 -1.96
C ASN A 79 -28.95 -0.85 -2.98
N VAL A 80 -28.16 0.22 -2.88
CA VAL A 80 -28.17 1.33 -3.86
C VAL A 80 -27.79 0.85 -5.25
N LEU A 81 -26.73 0.03 -5.35
CA LEU A 81 -26.25 -0.49 -6.63
C LEU A 81 -27.24 -1.48 -7.27
N GLU A 82 -27.80 -2.39 -6.46
CA GLU A 82 -28.77 -3.39 -6.90
C GLU A 82 -30.09 -2.73 -7.35
N SER A 83 -30.58 -1.74 -6.63
CA SER A 83 -31.70 -0.91 -7.04
C SER A 83 -31.45 -0.15 -8.35
N ALA A 84 -30.17 0.17 -8.64
CA ALA A 84 -29.75 0.76 -9.90
C ALA A 84 -29.50 -0.29 -11.02
N GLY A 85 -29.83 -1.57 -10.78
CA GLY A 85 -29.74 -2.67 -11.74
C GLY A 85 -28.33 -3.24 -11.92
N TYR A 86 -27.49 -3.20 -10.88
CA TYR A 86 -26.20 -3.90 -10.87
C TYR A 86 -26.30 -5.22 -10.13
N PHE A 87 -25.65 -6.25 -10.64
CA PHE A 87 -25.35 -7.46 -9.89
C PHE A 87 -24.10 -7.22 -9.06
N THR A 88 -24.19 -7.29 -7.74
CA THR A 88 -23.06 -7.04 -6.85
C THR A 88 -22.43 -8.33 -6.34
N THR A 89 -21.10 -8.36 -6.25
CA THR A 89 -20.32 -9.42 -5.59
C THR A 89 -19.22 -8.75 -4.78
N ALA A 90 -19.03 -9.19 -3.53
CA ALA A 90 -18.02 -8.63 -2.66
C ALA A 90 -17.25 -9.71 -1.92
N THR A 91 -15.96 -9.47 -1.68
CA THR A 91 -15.08 -10.35 -0.92
C THR A 91 -13.92 -9.57 -0.28
N ILE A 92 -13.22 -10.21 0.65
CA ILE A 92 -11.94 -9.69 1.17
C ILE A 92 -10.83 -10.48 0.48
N ILE A 93 -9.98 -9.75 -0.24
CA ILE A 93 -8.81 -10.30 -0.94
C ILE A 93 -7.55 -9.98 -0.14
N ASN A 94 -6.66 -10.98 0.01
CA ASN A 94 -5.31 -10.77 0.48
C ASN A 94 -4.35 -10.81 -0.72
N SER A 95 -3.58 -9.76 -0.93
CA SER A 95 -2.70 -9.63 -2.10
C SER A 95 -1.66 -10.76 -2.19
N ALA A 96 -1.22 -11.32 -1.05
CA ALA A 96 -0.27 -12.44 -1.04
C ALA A 96 -0.82 -13.68 -1.75
N ASP A 97 -2.14 -13.91 -1.69
CA ASP A 97 -2.81 -15.05 -2.31
C ASP A 97 -2.77 -14.98 -3.84
N PHE A 98 -2.34 -13.83 -4.40
CA PHE A 98 -2.23 -13.55 -5.84
C PHE A 98 -0.80 -13.20 -6.27
N GLY A 99 0.22 -13.62 -5.50
CA GLY A 99 1.62 -13.47 -5.86
C GLY A 99 2.22 -12.07 -5.57
N VAL A 100 1.60 -11.29 -4.72
CA VAL A 100 2.19 -10.03 -4.23
C VAL A 100 2.99 -10.33 -2.95
N PRO A 101 4.25 -9.90 -2.81
CA PRO A 101 5.08 -10.17 -1.62
C PRO A 101 4.66 -9.33 -0.40
N GLN A 102 3.34 -9.22 -0.18
CA GLN A 102 2.76 -8.38 0.87
C GLN A 102 1.44 -8.97 1.39
N PHE A 103 1.33 -9.12 2.68
CA PHE A 103 0.05 -9.36 3.36
C PHE A 103 -0.74 -8.06 3.40
N ARG A 104 -1.62 -7.88 2.39
CA ARG A 104 -2.49 -6.70 2.27
C ARG A 104 -3.90 -7.15 1.99
N LYS A 105 -4.74 -7.15 3.02
CA LYS A 105 -6.16 -7.46 2.90
C LYS A 105 -6.95 -6.22 2.49
N ARG A 106 -7.84 -6.39 1.52
CA ARG A 106 -8.75 -5.33 1.04
C ARG A 106 -10.14 -5.89 0.78
N PHE A 107 -11.13 -5.12 1.17
CA PHE A 107 -12.50 -5.35 0.75
C PHE A 107 -12.65 -4.86 -0.69
N ILE A 108 -13.13 -5.74 -1.56
CA ILE A 108 -13.41 -5.42 -2.95
C ILE A 108 -14.87 -5.75 -3.22
N LEU A 109 -15.61 -4.79 -3.77
CA LEU A 109 -16.95 -4.97 -4.30
C LEU A 109 -16.93 -4.67 -5.79
N VAL A 110 -17.45 -5.62 -6.59
CA VAL A 110 -17.65 -5.46 -8.03
C VAL A 110 -19.14 -5.44 -8.31
N GLY A 111 -19.58 -4.43 -9.06
CA GLY A 111 -20.94 -4.33 -9.58
C GLY A 111 -20.90 -4.37 -11.10
N THR A 112 -21.77 -5.16 -11.73
CA THR A 112 -21.87 -5.26 -13.20
C THR A 112 -23.31 -5.25 -13.67
N LYS A 113 -23.58 -4.78 -14.89
CA LYS A 113 -24.94 -4.69 -15.48
C LYS A 113 -25.46 -6.00 -16.09
N LYS A 114 -24.57 -6.97 -16.38
CA LYS A 114 -24.98 -8.16 -17.15
C LYS A 114 -25.15 -9.41 -16.29
N LYS A 115 -24.14 -9.73 -15.45
CA LYS A 115 -24.12 -10.96 -14.62
C LYS A 115 -23.23 -10.74 -13.39
N LYS A 116 -23.40 -11.54 -12.35
CA LYS A 116 -22.51 -11.53 -11.17
C LYS A 116 -21.06 -11.75 -11.60
N TYR A 117 -20.15 -10.95 -11.03
CA TYR A 117 -18.72 -11.14 -11.21
C TYR A 117 -18.26 -12.32 -10.32
N VAL A 118 -17.41 -13.17 -10.88
CA VAL A 118 -16.78 -14.26 -10.14
C VAL A 118 -15.32 -13.87 -9.90
N PHE A 119 -14.92 -13.78 -8.64
CA PHE A 119 -13.53 -13.53 -8.28
C PHE A 119 -12.65 -14.72 -8.66
N PRO A 120 -11.41 -14.47 -9.13
CA PRO A 120 -10.49 -15.56 -9.40
C PRO A 120 -10.12 -16.30 -8.09
N ASN A 121 -9.80 -17.57 -8.23
CA ASN A 121 -9.26 -18.34 -7.13
C ASN A 121 -7.83 -17.86 -6.78
N PRO A 122 -7.39 -17.95 -5.53
CA PRO A 122 -6.01 -17.76 -5.15
C PRO A 122 -5.06 -18.59 -6.02
N SER A 123 -3.89 -18.06 -6.32
CA SER A 123 -2.82 -18.76 -7.04
C SER A 123 -1.65 -19.13 -6.11
N HIS A 124 -1.59 -18.53 -4.92
CA HIS A 124 -0.51 -18.69 -3.96
C HIS A 124 -1.06 -18.99 -2.56
N ILE A 125 -0.32 -19.78 -1.80
CA ILE A 125 -0.61 -20.14 -0.40
C ILE A 125 0.69 -20.17 0.41
N GLU A 126 0.61 -20.33 1.73
CA GLU A 126 1.78 -20.35 2.60
C GLU A 126 2.75 -21.50 2.26
N LYS A 127 2.21 -22.70 1.99
CA LYS A 127 3.01 -23.87 1.58
C LYS A 127 2.53 -24.38 0.23
N LYS A 128 3.44 -24.43 -0.74
CA LYS A 128 3.20 -24.93 -2.08
C LYS A 128 2.57 -26.34 -2.06
N ASN A 129 1.64 -26.57 -2.99
CA ASN A 129 1.11 -27.87 -3.30
C ASN A 129 0.91 -28.03 -4.82
N LEU A 130 0.18 -29.08 -5.27
CA LEU A 130 -0.04 -29.32 -6.70
C LEU A 130 -0.83 -28.21 -7.41
N LEU A 131 -1.69 -27.50 -6.69
CA LEU A 131 -2.61 -26.50 -7.26
C LEU A 131 -2.11 -25.05 -7.06
N TYR A 132 -1.28 -24.79 -6.05
CA TYR A 132 -0.91 -23.44 -5.63
C TYR A 132 0.59 -23.30 -5.47
N GLN A 133 1.11 -22.11 -5.84
CA GLN A 133 2.49 -21.73 -5.58
C GLN A 133 2.67 -21.30 -4.11
N SER A 134 3.90 -21.32 -3.61
CA SER A 134 4.22 -20.67 -2.34
C SER A 134 4.09 -19.15 -2.45
N TYR A 135 3.79 -18.49 -1.34
CA TYR A 135 3.86 -17.03 -1.29
C TYR A 135 5.22 -16.52 -1.75
N ILE A 136 5.19 -15.44 -2.52
CA ILE A 136 6.41 -14.69 -2.83
C ILE A 136 6.84 -13.94 -1.56
N THR A 137 8.04 -14.21 -1.11
CA THR A 137 8.57 -13.65 0.13
C THR A 137 9.09 -12.23 -0.06
N LEU A 138 9.31 -11.53 1.04
CA LEU A 138 10.02 -10.25 1.01
C LEU A 138 11.39 -10.40 0.33
N TRP A 139 12.12 -11.48 0.62
CA TRP A 139 13.45 -11.68 0.09
C TRP A 139 13.45 -11.99 -1.41
N ASP A 140 12.44 -12.72 -1.87
CA ASP A 140 12.23 -12.91 -3.31
C ASP A 140 12.02 -11.59 -4.07
N ALA A 141 11.49 -10.57 -3.39
CA ALA A 141 11.26 -9.28 -4.03
C ALA A 141 12.50 -8.39 -4.10
N ILE A 142 13.41 -8.44 -3.11
CA ILE A 142 14.44 -7.41 -2.94
C ILE A 142 15.89 -7.93 -2.89
N SER A 143 16.14 -9.24 -2.89
CA SER A 143 17.48 -9.81 -2.66
C SER A 143 18.52 -9.48 -3.73
N ASP A 144 18.10 -9.20 -4.95
CA ASP A 144 18.97 -8.79 -6.07
C ASP A 144 19.33 -7.30 -6.06
N LEU A 145 18.66 -6.50 -5.23
CA LEU A 145 18.99 -5.08 -5.10
C LEU A 145 20.35 -4.90 -4.40
N PRO A 146 21.16 -3.91 -4.82
CA PRO A 146 22.45 -3.66 -4.20
C PRO A 146 22.29 -3.20 -2.75
N SER A 147 23.29 -3.52 -1.93
CA SER A 147 23.34 -3.02 -0.56
C SER A 147 23.59 -1.51 -0.56
N VAL A 148 22.86 -0.77 0.26
CA VAL A 148 23.05 0.67 0.46
C VAL A 148 23.28 1.00 1.93
N LYS A 149 24.29 1.80 2.23
CA LYS A 149 24.65 2.17 3.61
C LYS A 149 23.68 3.23 4.16
N PRO A 150 23.37 3.22 5.48
CA PRO A 150 22.44 4.17 6.10
C PRO A 150 22.82 5.64 5.99
N LYS A 151 24.09 5.94 5.73
CA LYS A 151 24.62 7.31 5.63
C LYS A 151 24.95 7.73 4.19
N GLN A 152 24.82 6.82 3.22
CA GLN A 152 25.11 7.14 1.81
C GLN A 152 23.90 7.78 1.16
N TYR A 153 24.01 9.06 0.90
CA TYR A 153 23.02 9.82 0.15
C TYR A 153 23.71 10.84 -0.74
N LYS A 154 23.49 10.72 -2.05
CA LYS A 154 23.76 11.76 -3.04
C LYS A 154 22.46 12.09 -3.77
N GLU A 155 22.13 13.35 -3.86
CA GLU A 155 20.95 13.78 -4.59
C GLU A 155 21.10 13.41 -6.08
N GLY A 156 20.03 12.82 -6.66
CA GLY A 156 20.07 12.40 -8.06
C GLY A 156 20.81 11.08 -8.31
N GLU A 157 21.33 10.42 -7.28
CA GLU A 157 22.08 9.18 -7.46
C GLU A 157 21.20 8.08 -8.10
N VAL A 158 21.72 7.51 -9.18
CA VAL A 158 21.17 6.37 -9.90
C VAL A 158 22.16 5.23 -9.74
N LEU A 159 21.68 4.13 -9.15
CA LEU A 159 22.53 2.96 -8.93
C LEU A 159 22.48 2.03 -10.14
N LYS A 160 23.45 1.12 -10.19
CA LYS A 160 23.48 -0.03 -11.12
C LYS A 160 23.13 -1.30 -10.37
N TYR A 161 22.56 -2.26 -11.06
CA TYR A 161 22.39 -3.59 -10.51
C TYR A 161 23.76 -4.27 -10.40
N THR A 162 24.10 -4.73 -9.21
CA THR A 162 25.37 -5.42 -8.92
C THR A 162 25.18 -6.91 -8.75
N LYS A 163 23.94 -7.36 -8.61
CA LYS A 163 23.58 -8.77 -8.44
C LYS A 163 22.76 -9.27 -9.62
N LYS A 164 22.86 -10.56 -9.90
CA LYS A 164 21.99 -11.24 -10.86
C LYS A 164 20.58 -11.42 -10.26
N VAL A 165 19.60 -11.44 -11.14
CA VAL A 165 18.22 -11.84 -10.81
C VAL A 165 18.22 -13.28 -10.31
N GLN A 166 17.47 -13.58 -9.28
CA GLN A 166 17.45 -14.89 -8.60
C GLN A 166 16.12 -15.65 -8.81
N ASN A 167 15.09 -14.97 -9.29
CA ASN A 167 13.77 -15.56 -9.53
C ASN A 167 12.96 -14.77 -10.56
N ASN A 168 11.90 -15.40 -11.05
CA ASN A 168 11.03 -14.81 -12.08
C ASN A 168 10.33 -13.50 -11.62
N PHE A 169 10.06 -13.35 -10.33
CA PHE A 169 9.45 -12.12 -9.82
C PHE A 169 10.38 -10.92 -10.01
N GLN A 170 11.65 -11.06 -9.63
CA GLN A 170 12.67 -10.02 -9.83
C GLN A 170 12.88 -9.74 -11.32
N GLU A 171 12.93 -10.78 -12.15
CA GLU A 171 13.07 -10.65 -13.60
C GLU A 171 11.93 -9.85 -14.21
N THR A 172 10.68 -10.15 -13.81
CA THR A 172 9.47 -9.44 -14.26
C THR A 172 9.52 -7.96 -13.89
N LEU A 173 9.97 -7.60 -12.68
CA LEU A 173 10.02 -6.21 -12.25
C LEU A 173 11.20 -5.45 -12.86
N LYS A 174 12.36 -6.09 -12.98
CA LYS A 174 13.58 -5.50 -13.54
C LYS A 174 13.48 -5.36 -15.06
N LYS A 175 13.01 -6.40 -15.76
CA LYS A 175 13.02 -6.47 -17.24
C LYS A 175 14.39 -6.04 -17.79
N ASN A 176 14.40 -5.15 -18.77
CA ASN A 176 15.61 -4.64 -19.43
C ASN A 176 16.22 -3.40 -18.76
N ASN A 177 15.78 -3.05 -17.55
CA ASN A 177 16.27 -1.84 -16.88
C ASN A 177 17.74 -2.03 -16.48
N LYS A 178 18.59 -1.12 -16.95
CA LYS A 178 20.03 -1.05 -16.58
C LYS A 178 20.26 -0.16 -15.37
N ASN A 179 19.38 0.81 -15.14
CA ASN A 179 19.48 1.80 -14.10
C ASN A 179 18.46 1.53 -12.98
N LEU A 180 18.88 1.74 -11.75
CA LEU A 180 18.06 1.53 -10.56
C LEU A 180 17.76 2.86 -9.88
N TYR A 181 16.54 3.34 -10.03
CA TYR A 181 16.04 4.59 -9.45
C TYR A 181 15.37 4.35 -8.09
N ASN A 182 15.37 5.39 -7.25
CA ASN A 182 14.71 5.40 -5.95
C ASN A 182 15.26 4.38 -4.94
N HIS A 183 16.49 3.88 -5.14
CA HIS A 183 17.14 2.93 -4.25
C HIS A 183 18.24 3.59 -3.42
N ILE A 184 17.84 4.59 -2.64
CA ILE A 184 18.73 5.38 -1.78
C ILE A 184 18.25 5.23 -0.35
N SER A 185 19.17 4.97 0.59
CA SER A 185 18.81 4.86 2.00
C SER A 185 18.47 6.24 2.59
N MET A 186 17.60 6.23 3.60
CA MET A 186 17.40 7.41 4.44
C MET A 186 18.68 7.71 5.23
N GLN A 187 18.91 8.98 5.52
CA GLN A 187 19.94 9.40 6.47
C GLN A 187 19.46 9.06 7.89
N HIS A 188 20.18 8.19 8.56
CA HIS A 188 19.94 7.86 9.96
C HIS A 188 21.09 8.40 10.82
N THR A 189 20.73 8.93 11.99
CA THR A 189 21.71 9.26 13.02
C THR A 189 22.35 7.98 13.58
N GLU A 190 23.55 8.08 14.15
CA GLU A 190 24.21 6.94 14.81
C GLU A 190 23.35 6.32 15.90
N ARG A 191 22.67 7.17 16.68
CA ARG A 191 21.69 6.70 17.68
C ARG A 191 20.60 5.83 17.05
N THR A 192 20.07 6.19 15.89
CA THR A 192 19.05 5.41 15.19
C THR A 192 19.60 4.08 14.67
N ILE A 193 20.82 4.11 14.11
CA ILE A 193 21.49 2.88 13.60
C ILE A 193 21.77 1.91 14.77
N LYS A 194 22.29 2.43 15.89
CA LYS A 194 22.52 1.63 17.12
C LYS A 194 21.22 1.00 17.61
N LYS A 195 20.13 1.78 17.66
CA LYS A 195 18.82 1.29 18.05
C LYS A 195 18.31 0.19 17.12
N PHE A 196 18.45 0.31 15.81
CA PHE A 196 18.06 -0.74 14.86
C PHE A 196 18.85 -2.02 15.07
N ASN A 197 20.14 -1.91 15.39
CA ASN A 197 20.98 -3.05 15.76
C ASN A 197 20.50 -3.73 17.05
N GLU A 198 20.11 -2.97 18.05
CA GLU A 198 19.55 -3.49 19.31
C GLU A 198 18.23 -4.22 19.09
N ILE A 199 17.32 -3.66 18.26
CA ILE A 199 16.05 -4.30 17.91
C ILE A 199 16.31 -5.62 17.16
N ARG A 200 17.26 -5.64 16.21
CA ARG A 200 17.63 -6.84 15.45
C ARG A 200 18.13 -7.96 16.35
N ASN A 201 18.91 -7.62 17.36
CA ASN A 201 19.51 -8.57 18.32
C ASN A 201 18.56 -8.91 19.48
N HIS A 202 17.26 -8.64 19.33
CA HIS A 202 16.24 -8.92 20.36
C HIS A 202 16.51 -8.32 21.74
N LYS A 203 17.32 -7.26 21.83
CA LYS A 203 17.50 -6.54 23.09
C LYS A 203 16.19 -5.84 23.43
N THR A 204 15.70 -6.07 24.66
CA THR A 204 14.49 -5.42 25.17
C THR A 204 14.71 -3.91 25.21
N ILE A 205 14.09 -3.18 24.31
CA ILE A 205 14.11 -1.72 24.32
C ILE A 205 12.91 -1.26 25.12
N LYS A 206 13.13 -0.47 26.18
CA LYS A 206 12.04 0.19 26.92
C LYS A 206 11.14 0.89 25.89
N LYS A 207 9.85 0.56 25.88
CA LYS A 207 8.86 1.19 24.99
C LYS A 207 8.85 2.69 25.28
N THR A 208 9.49 3.47 24.42
CA THR A 208 9.31 4.91 24.39
C THR A 208 8.25 5.21 23.34
N TYR A 209 7.54 6.31 23.48
CA TYR A 209 6.29 6.70 22.84
C TYR A 209 6.24 6.64 21.28
N ASP A 210 7.35 6.28 20.62
CA ASP A 210 7.54 6.48 19.17
C ASP A 210 7.80 5.18 18.39
N GLN A 211 7.42 3.95 18.88
CA GLN A 211 8.14 2.80 18.40
C GLN A 211 7.34 1.54 18.11
N ASN A 212 6.83 1.52 16.90
CA ASN A 212 6.48 0.28 16.20
C ASN A 212 7.58 -0.19 15.21
N HIS A 213 8.86 0.07 15.52
CA HIS A 213 9.96 -0.44 14.69
C HIS A 213 10.01 -1.96 14.75
N ARG A 214 10.06 -2.60 13.58
CA ARG A 214 10.20 -4.04 13.45
C ARG A 214 11.14 -4.40 12.31
N VAL A 215 12.02 -5.35 12.56
CA VAL A 215 12.83 -5.98 11.51
C VAL A 215 11.91 -6.86 10.67
N LEU A 216 11.91 -6.66 9.37
CA LEU A 216 11.14 -7.48 8.46
C LEU A 216 11.77 -8.87 8.32
N LYS A 217 10.96 -9.88 8.10
CA LYS A 217 11.39 -11.26 7.92
C LYS A 217 11.57 -11.57 6.44
N LYS A 218 12.65 -12.31 6.10
CA LYS A 218 12.96 -12.69 4.73
C LYS A 218 12.01 -13.73 4.16
N ASP A 219 11.64 -14.68 4.98
CA ASP A 219 10.98 -15.95 4.67
C ASP A 219 9.46 -15.87 4.45
N ARG A 220 8.90 -14.67 4.42
CA ARG A 220 7.47 -14.44 4.26
C ARG A 220 7.16 -13.12 3.56
N PRO A 221 5.92 -12.93 3.05
CA PRO A 221 5.48 -11.63 2.56
C PRO A 221 5.63 -10.53 3.59
N SER A 222 5.89 -9.30 3.14
CA SER A 222 5.94 -8.12 3.99
C SER A 222 4.57 -7.86 4.64
N PRO A 223 4.51 -7.28 5.82
CA PRO A 223 3.30 -6.62 6.29
C PRO A 223 2.88 -5.50 5.35
N THR A 224 1.63 -5.05 5.46
CA THR A 224 1.08 -3.98 4.61
C THR A 224 1.97 -2.74 4.59
N ILE A 225 2.42 -2.33 3.41
CA ILE A 225 3.07 -1.05 3.17
C ILE A 225 2.01 0.06 3.29
N THR A 226 2.21 0.97 4.23
CA THR A 226 1.36 2.15 4.45
C THR A 226 2.15 3.41 4.14
N ALA A 227 1.49 4.56 4.04
CA ALA A 227 2.15 5.84 3.80
C ALA A 227 3.27 6.20 4.81
N SER A 228 3.28 5.56 5.99
CA SER A 228 4.29 5.76 7.05
C SER A 228 5.24 4.58 7.25
N PHE A 229 5.31 3.62 6.32
CA PHE A 229 6.15 2.42 6.46
C PHE A 229 7.62 2.75 6.73
N TYR A 230 8.11 3.83 6.18
CA TYR A 230 9.49 4.30 6.32
C TYR A 230 9.91 4.56 7.78
N SER A 231 8.96 4.81 8.67
CA SER A 231 9.26 5.02 10.10
C SER A 231 9.19 3.73 10.93
N SER A 232 8.71 2.63 10.37
CA SER A 232 8.39 1.42 11.12
C SER A 232 9.18 0.19 10.66
N PHE A 233 9.48 0.07 9.37
CA PHE A 233 10.07 -1.13 8.79
C PHE A 233 11.58 -1.03 8.69
N ILE A 234 12.28 -1.95 9.36
CA ILE A 234 13.73 -2.11 9.30
C ILE A 234 14.04 -3.20 8.27
N HIS A 235 15.02 -2.94 7.41
CA HIS A 235 15.50 -3.90 6.41
C HIS A 235 15.94 -5.22 7.07
N PRO A 236 15.70 -6.40 6.45
CA PRO A 236 16.01 -7.71 7.06
C PRO A 236 17.47 -7.87 7.47
N GLU A 237 18.42 -7.33 6.74
CA GLU A 237 19.86 -7.51 6.96
C GLU A 237 20.61 -6.24 7.38
N GLN A 238 20.05 -5.07 7.12
CA GLN A 238 20.77 -3.80 7.30
C GLN A 238 20.09 -2.93 8.35
N ASN A 239 20.89 -2.21 9.13
CA ASN A 239 20.38 -1.33 10.21
C ASN A 239 19.88 0.00 9.63
N ARG A 240 18.90 -0.09 8.74
CA ARG A 240 18.20 1.02 8.09
C ARG A 240 16.75 0.68 7.79
N ASN A 241 15.96 1.67 7.48
CA ASN A 241 14.63 1.45 6.91
C ASN A 241 14.72 0.98 5.45
N LEU A 242 13.61 0.52 4.91
CA LEU A 242 13.52 0.20 3.48
C LEU A 242 13.75 1.44 2.64
N THR A 243 14.37 1.27 1.48
CA THR A 243 14.39 2.29 0.43
C THR A 243 13.03 2.40 -0.25
N ALA A 244 12.81 3.48 -0.99
CA ALA A 244 11.60 3.63 -1.79
C ALA A 244 11.47 2.49 -2.83
N ARG A 245 12.56 2.08 -3.49
CA ARG A 245 12.57 0.98 -4.46
C ARG A 245 12.24 -0.37 -3.83
N GLU A 246 12.79 -0.68 -2.67
CA GLU A 246 12.46 -1.93 -1.95
C GLU A 246 10.96 -1.98 -1.63
N ALA A 247 10.40 -0.91 -1.11
CA ALA A 247 8.97 -0.84 -0.83
C ALA A 247 8.10 -0.88 -2.11
N ALA A 248 8.54 -0.24 -3.19
CA ALA A 248 7.86 -0.28 -4.48
C ALA A 248 7.81 -1.71 -5.04
N ARG A 249 8.90 -2.48 -4.96
CA ARG A 249 8.92 -3.88 -5.38
C ARG A 249 7.99 -4.76 -4.53
N ILE A 250 7.89 -4.51 -3.23
CA ILE A 250 6.93 -5.19 -2.35
C ILE A 250 5.49 -4.92 -2.80
N GLN A 251 5.22 -3.76 -3.40
CA GLN A 251 3.93 -3.40 -4.01
C GLN A 251 3.85 -3.71 -5.51
N THR A 252 4.80 -4.48 -6.05
CA THR A 252 4.85 -4.93 -7.44
C THR A 252 5.02 -3.83 -8.50
N PHE A 253 5.49 -2.64 -8.12
CA PHE A 253 5.86 -1.62 -9.09
C PHE A 253 7.09 -2.07 -9.90
N PRO A 254 7.06 -2.02 -11.23
CA PRO A 254 8.22 -2.33 -12.06
C PRO A 254 9.34 -1.31 -11.82
N ASP A 255 10.59 -1.73 -12.01
CA ASP A 255 11.75 -0.87 -11.79
C ASP A 255 11.84 0.30 -12.78
N SER A 256 11.15 0.20 -13.91
CA SER A 256 10.97 1.30 -14.86
C SER A 256 10.12 2.44 -14.32
N PHE A 257 9.28 2.17 -13.31
CA PHE A 257 8.48 3.21 -12.69
C PHE A 257 9.34 4.05 -11.74
N THR A 258 9.50 5.33 -12.03
CA THR A 258 10.28 6.26 -11.22
C THR A 258 9.36 7.14 -10.38
N PHE A 259 9.57 7.13 -9.07
CA PHE A 259 8.86 8.01 -8.15
C PHE A 259 9.56 9.37 -8.13
N CYS A 260 8.83 10.40 -8.49
CA CYS A 260 9.30 11.78 -8.42
C CYS A 260 9.07 12.39 -7.03
N GLY A 261 9.71 13.53 -6.76
CA GLY A 261 9.58 14.23 -5.48
C GLY A 261 10.72 13.97 -4.52
N LYS A 262 10.58 14.47 -3.30
CA LYS A 262 11.65 14.41 -2.29
C LYS A 262 12.01 12.98 -1.92
N LYS A 263 13.30 12.75 -1.77
CA LYS A 263 13.89 11.44 -1.49
C LYS A 263 13.92 11.09 -0.01
N THR A 264 13.95 12.11 0.85
CA THR A 264 14.00 11.93 2.30
C THR A 264 12.73 12.48 2.94
N THR A 265 12.15 11.72 3.83
CA THR A 265 11.03 12.17 4.64
C THR A 265 11.54 13.04 5.78
N LEU A 266 11.33 14.33 5.68
CA LEU A 266 11.30 15.15 6.89
C LEU A 266 9.97 14.87 7.60
N SER A 267 10.00 14.76 8.93
CA SER A 267 8.74 14.59 9.67
C SER A 267 7.81 15.77 9.38
N LYS A 268 6.50 15.52 9.31
CA LYS A 268 5.49 16.59 9.13
C LYS A 268 5.64 17.71 10.17
N SER A 269 6.08 17.37 11.38
CA SER A 269 6.38 18.33 12.44
C SER A 269 7.54 19.24 12.07
N LEU A 270 8.61 18.68 11.51
CA LEU A 270 9.78 19.44 11.11
C LEU A 270 9.50 20.31 9.87
N LEU A 271 8.72 19.79 8.91
CA LEU A 271 8.28 20.58 7.74
C LEU A 271 7.44 21.79 8.16
N ARG A 272 6.50 21.59 9.10
CA ARG A 272 5.71 22.69 9.67
C ARG A 272 6.58 23.73 10.39
N LYS A 273 7.54 23.28 11.21
CA LYS A 273 8.50 24.17 11.89
C LYS A 273 9.35 24.98 10.93
N LYS A 274 9.64 24.43 9.75
CA LYS A 274 10.40 25.11 8.69
C LYS A 274 9.53 25.94 7.72
N GLY A 275 8.19 26.01 7.94
CA GLY A 275 7.28 26.74 7.05
C GLY A 275 7.08 26.10 5.67
N ILE A 276 7.50 24.85 5.48
CA ILE A 276 7.47 24.18 4.18
C ILE A 276 6.14 23.40 4.07
N ILE A 277 5.05 24.14 3.89
CA ILE A 277 3.69 23.56 3.88
C ILE A 277 3.39 22.83 2.56
N ALA A 278 3.89 23.34 1.42
CA ALA A 278 3.61 22.79 0.09
C ALA A 278 4.18 21.37 -0.13
N GLU A 279 5.12 20.91 0.70
CA GLU A 279 5.83 19.65 0.52
C GLU A 279 5.35 18.53 1.46
N LEU A 280 4.28 18.75 2.22
CA LEU A 280 3.76 17.82 3.22
C LEU A 280 3.25 16.49 2.64
N HIS A 281 3.09 16.38 1.31
CA HIS A 281 2.31 15.29 0.70
C HIS A 281 2.97 14.59 -0.50
N LEU A 282 4.20 14.95 -0.90
CA LEU A 282 4.78 14.52 -2.18
C LEU A 282 6.12 13.79 -2.08
N ASP A 283 6.48 13.21 -0.94
CA ASP A 283 7.68 12.37 -0.89
C ASP A 283 7.44 10.99 -1.55
N GLN A 284 8.53 10.39 -2.03
CA GLN A 284 8.48 9.09 -2.73
C GLN A 284 7.87 7.98 -1.87
N PHE A 285 8.09 8.00 -0.57
CA PHE A 285 7.57 6.98 0.35
C PHE A 285 6.06 7.08 0.53
N ASN A 286 5.53 8.30 0.66
CA ASN A 286 4.09 8.51 0.76
C ASN A 286 3.38 8.08 -0.53
N GLN A 287 3.98 8.33 -1.71
CA GLN A 287 3.41 7.89 -3.00
C GLN A 287 3.31 6.36 -3.08
N ILE A 288 4.29 5.63 -2.56
CA ILE A 288 4.30 4.16 -2.59
C ILE A 288 3.29 3.59 -1.59
N GLY A 289 3.11 4.22 -0.45
CA GLY A 289 2.29 3.70 0.64
C GLY A 289 0.80 4.05 0.58
N ASN A 290 0.44 5.02 -0.25
CA ASN A 290 -0.96 5.44 -0.42
C ASN A 290 -1.72 4.51 -1.43
#